data_2cad04941acb65aca61ca0953f915d60
#
_entry.id   2cad04941acb65aca61ca0953f915d60
#
_cell.length_a   1.000
_cell.length_b   1.000
_cell.length_c   1.000
_cell.angle_alpha   90.00
_cell.angle_beta   90.00
_cell.angle_gamma   90.00
#
_symmetry.space_group_name_H-M   'P 1'
#
loop_
_entity.id
_entity.type
_entity.pdbx_description
1 polymer ?
#
loop_
_entity_poly.entity_id
_entity_poly.type
_entity_poly.pdbx_seq_one_letter_code
_entity_poly.pdbx_strand_id
1 'polypeptide(L)'
;MFDLVNGLPAHALVVHAVVALLPLMSVVTVAFVLRPRWRRELPWAVLGNLLAAAATYAAMESGEKLQGRLSNPDFEPVAQDHGDIAQYLIYFALAQFVVSLIVWLLLRTRDEAPRTSTPKLATSLVLTLAVGVAANAWTYRVGDSGAEAVWKDTIASTNQ
;
A
#
# COMPACT_ATOMS: atom_id res chain seq x y z
N MET A 1 -6.53 0.67 -22.71
CA MET A 1 -5.78 -0.44 -23.31
C MET A 1 -5.32 -1.48 -22.28
N PHE A 2 -5.28 -1.19 -20.98
CA PHE A 2 -4.88 -2.13 -19.92
C PHE A 2 -6.06 -2.56 -19.02
N ASP A 3 -7.23 -2.79 -19.62
CA ASP A 3 -8.42 -3.07 -18.81
C ASP A 3 -8.59 -4.57 -18.51
N LEU A 4 -8.05 -5.41 -19.38
CA LEU A 4 -8.07 -6.87 -19.24
C LEU A 4 -6.69 -7.46 -19.51
N VAL A 5 -6.26 -8.38 -18.66
CA VAL A 5 -5.07 -9.23 -18.86
C VAL A 5 -5.57 -10.67 -18.94
N ASN A 6 -5.38 -11.30 -20.10
CA ASN A 6 -5.88 -12.66 -20.37
C ASN A 6 -7.38 -12.86 -20.05
N GLY A 7 -8.22 -11.85 -20.31
CA GLY A 7 -9.66 -11.92 -20.05
C GLY A 7 -10.07 -11.58 -18.61
N LEU A 8 -9.11 -11.33 -17.70
CA LEU A 8 -9.37 -10.92 -16.31
C LEU A 8 -9.23 -9.40 -16.16
N PRO A 9 -10.04 -8.75 -15.32
CA PRO A 9 -9.87 -7.34 -14.99
C PRO A 9 -8.47 -7.07 -14.44
N ALA A 10 -7.75 -6.13 -15.08
CA ALA A 10 -6.40 -5.75 -14.64
C ALA A 10 -6.39 -5.26 -13.20
N HIS A 11 -7.46 -4.61 -12.76
CA HIS A 11 -7.65 -4.17 -11.37
C HIS A 11 -7.45 -5.31 -10.37
N ALA A 12 -8.08 -6.46 -10.58
CA ALA A 12 -7.97 -7.61 -9.68
C ALA A 12 -6.52 -8.11 -9.54
N LEU A 13 -5.71 -8.04 -10.59
CA LEU A 13 -4.30 -8.44 -10.56
C LEU A 13 -3.43 -7.41 -9.82
N VAL A 14 -3.65 -6.11 -10.11
CA VAL A 14 -2.86 -5.03 -9.52
C VAL A 14 -3.13 -4.87 -8.02
N VAL A 15 -4.38 -5.07 -7.58
CA VAL A 15 -4.75 -5.02 -6.15
C VAL A 15 -3.95 -6.05 -5.33
N HIS A 16 -3.70 -7.24 -5.85
CA HIS A 16 -2.88 -8.24 -5.16
C HIS A 16 -1.43 -7.75 -4.93
N ALA A 17 -0.87 -7.01 -5.90
CA ALA A 17 0.44 -6.40 -5.70
C ALA A 17 0.42 -5.33 -4.60
N VAL A 18 -0.62 -4.50 -4.53
CA VAL A 18 -0.78 -3.46 -3.50
C VAL A 18 -0.88 -4.07 -2.10
N VAL A 19 -1.78 -5.06 -1.93
CA VAL A 19 -2.02 -5.75 -0.64
C VAL A 19 -0.78 -6.49 -0.16
N ALA A 20 0.08 -6.96 -1.06
CA ALA A 20 1.35 -7.59 -0.70
C ALA A 20 2.46 -6.56 -0.42
N LEU A 21 2.64 -5.57 -1.31
CA LEU A 21 3.77 -4.66 -1.25
C LEU A 21 3.69 -3.67 -0.09
N LEU A 22 2.54 -3.07 0.20
CA LEU A 22 2.42 -2.08 1.27
C LEU A 22 2.80 -2.66 2.65
N PRO A 23 2.25 -3.80 3.10
CA PRO A 23 2.67 -4.43 4.35
C PRO A 23 4.12 -4.90 4.32
N LEU A 24 4.56 -5.51 3.22
CA LEU A 24 5.93 -6.00 3.09
C LEU A 24 6.93 -4.85 3.24
N MET A 25 6.71 -3.74 2.55
CA MET A 25 7.64 -2.61 2.59
C MET A 25 7.60 -1.86 3.93
N SER A 26 6.48 -1.88 4.65
CA SER A 26 6.44 -1.42 6.05
C SER A 26 7.40 -2.23 6.93
N VAL A 27 7.31 -3.56 6.86
CA VAL A 27 8.16 -4.47 7.65
C VAL A 27 9.63 -4.35 7.24
N VAL A 28 9.92 -4.33 5.94
CA VAL A 28 11.30 -4.21 5.42
C VAL A 28 11.93 -2.90 5.86
N THR A 29 11.21 -1.78 5.77
CA THR A 29 11.74 -0.48 6.20
C THR A 29 12.06 -0.47 7.70
N VAL A 30 11.16 -0.98 8.55
CA VAL A 30 11.41 -1.12 10.00
C VAL A 30 12.62 -2.00 10.27
N ALA A 31 12.72 -3.15 9.60
CA ALA A 31 13.85 -4.08 9.77
C ALA A 31 15.19 -3.42 9.40
N PHE A 32 15.23 -2.63 8.33
CA PHE A 32 16.44 -1.93 7.90
C PHE A 32 16.83 -0.79 8.86
N VAL A 33 15.84 -0.11 9.44
CA VAL A 33 16.10 0.91 10.48
C VAL A 33 16.66 0.28 11.75
N LEU A 34 16.08 -0.83 12.20
CA LEU A 34 16.47 -1.50 13.46
C LEU A 34 17.87 -2.13 13.38
N ARG A 35 18.28 -2.64 12.22
CA ARG A 35 19.56 -3.36 12.09
C ARG A 35 20.63 -2.48 11.44
N PRO A 36 21.66 -2.02 12.21
CA PRO A 36 22.70 -1.12 11.71
C PRO A 36 23.37 -1.58 10.42
N ARG A 37 23.66 -2.89 10.31
CA ARG A 37 24.28 -3.49 9.12
C ARG A 37 23.39 -3.49 7.86
N TRP A 38 22.05 -3.35 8.02
CA TRP A 38 21.12 -3.33 6.93
C TRP A 38 20.72 -1.91 6.49
N ARG A 39 21.16 -0.87 7.20
CA ARG A 39 20.83 0.53 6.84
C ARG A 39 21.37 0.96 5.50
N ARG A 40 22.45 0.34 5.02
CA ARG A 40 22.97 0.54 3.67
C ARG A 40 21.98 0.10 2.58
N GLU A 41 21.03 -0.78 2.91
CA GLU A 41 20.01 -1.29 2.02
C GLU A 41 18.72 -0.43 1.99
N LEU A 42 18.65 0.63 2.82
CA LEU A 42 17.51 1.57 2.84
C LEU A 42 17.12 2.14 1.46
N PRO A 43 18.05 2.42 0.52
CA PRO A 43 17.67 2.82 -0.85
C PRO A 43 16.75 1.81 -1.54
N TRP A 44 16.92 0.50 -1.29
CA TRP A 44 16.04 -0.54 -1.83
C TRP A 44 14.66 -0.51 -1.18
N ALA A 45 14.59 -0.19 0.12
CA ALA A 45 13.31 0.03 0.78
C ALA A 45 12.58 1.27 0.19
N VAL A 46 13.31 2.36 -0.10
CA VAL A 46 12.75 3.54 -0.76
C VAL A 46 12.19 3.19 -2.14
N LEU A 47 12.97 2.45 -2.95
CA LEU A 47 12.51 1.99 -4.26
C LEU A 47 11.29 1.06 -4.15
N GLY A 48 11.28 0.13 -3.20
CA GLY A 48 10.15 -0.76 -2.96
C GLY A 48 8.88 0.00 -2.56
N ASN A 49 9.00 1.02 -1.70
CA ASN A 49 7.88 1.88 -1.34
C ASN A 49 7.39 2.74 -2.52
N LEU A 50 8.29 3.20 -3.40
CA LEU A 50 7.91 3.88 -4.64
C LEU A 50 7.11 2.95 -5.56
N LEU A 51 7.57 1.71 -5.73
CA LEU A 51 6.85 0.69 -6.52
C LEU A 51 5.48 0.36 -5.92
N ALA A 52 5.38 0.30 -4.59
CA ALA A 52 4.09 0.12 -3.91
C ALA A 52 3.14 1.30 -4.18
N ALA A 53 3.63 2.54 -4.13
CA ALA A 53 2.83 3.72 -4.46
C ALA A 53 2.41 3.73 -5.94
N ALA A 54 3.30 3.36 -6.85
CA ALA A 54 2.98 3.23 -8.28
C ALA A 54 1.92 2.14 -8.54
N ALA A 55 2.03 0.98 -7.86
CA ALA A 55 1.02 -0.07 -7.94
C ALA A 55 -0.33 0.40 -7.37
N THR A 56 -0.33 1.16 -6.27
CA THR A 56 -1.55 1.74 -5.69
C THR A 56 -2.23 2.71 -6.67
N TYR A 57 -1.46 3.56 -7.34
CA TYR A 57 -1.99 4.45 -8.38
C TYR A 57 -2.59 3.65 -9.56
N ALA A 58 -1.88 2.62 -10.02
CA ALA A 58 -2.37 1.76 -11.10
C ALA A 58 -3.64 0.99 -10.70
N ALA A 59 -3.76 0.57 -9.42
CA ALA A 59 -4.97 -0.04 -8.90
C ALA A 59 -6.15 0.93 -8.90
N MET A 60 -5.93 2.19 -8.49
CA MET A 60 -6.96 3.24 -8.51
C MET A 60 -7.46 3.48 -9.93
N GLU A 61 -6.57 3.76 -10.88
CA GLU A 61 -6.92 4.00 -12.29
C GLU A 61 -7.65 2.82 -12.96
N SER A 62 -7.21 1.59 -12.66
CA SER A 62 -7.86 0.38 -13.18
C SER A 62 -9.21 0.11 -12.52
N GLY A 63 -9.39 0.50 -11.25
CA GLY A 63 -10.63 0.40 -10.50
C GLY A 63 -11.72 1.33 -11.05
N GLU A 64 -11.39 2.59 -11.30
CA GLU A 64 -12.30 3.56 -11.91
C GLU A 64 -12.80 3.10 -13.27
N LYS A 65 -11.89 2.54 -14.09
CA LYS A 65 -12.27 1.99 -15.41
C LYS A 65 -13.16 0.74 -15.29
N LEU A 66 -12.91 -0.10 -14.30
CA LEU A 66 -13.75 -1.27 -14.04
C LEU A 66 -15.14 -0.83 -13.58
N GLN A 67 -15.22 0.10 -12.63
CA GLN A 67 -16.49 0.65 -12.14
C GLN A 67 -17.34 1.25 -13.28
N GLY A 68 -16.75 1.99 -14.19
CA GLY A 68 -17.45 2.56 -15.36
C GLY A 68 -18.01 1.51 -16.35
N ARG A 69 -17.64 0.23 -16.19
CA ARG A 69 -18.18 -0.90 -16.99
C ARG A 69 -19.23 -1.73 -16.27
N LEU A 70 -19.35 -1.53 -14.95
CA LEU A 70 -20.35 -2.24 -14.16
C LEU A 70 -21.69 -1.52 -14.29
N SER A 71 -22.53 -2.04 -15.20
CA SER A 71 -23.85 -1.46 -15.47
C SER A 71 -24.98 -2.11 -14.67
N ASN A 72 -24.64 -2.89 -13.63
CA ASN A 72 -25.65 -3.54 -12.79
C ASN A 72 -26.07 -2.61 -11.64
N PRO A 73 -27.34 -2.13 -11.59
CA PRO A 73 -27.82 -1.22 -10.55
C PRO A 73 -27.68 -1.76 -9.12
N ASP A 74 -27.69 -3.08 -8.93
CA ASP A 74 -27.56 -3.70 -7.60
C ASP A 74 -26.10 -3.71 -7.10
N PHE A 75 -25.15 -3.69 -8.02
CA PHE A 75 -23.71 -3.73 -7.71
C PHE A 75 -23.08 -2.32 -7.64
N GLU A 76 -23.65 -1.36 -8.36
CA GLU A 76 -23.11 0.00 -8.48
C GLU A 76 -22.91 0.70 -7.12
N PRO A 77 -23.86 0.67 -6.14
CA PRO A 77 -23.67 1.35 -4.86
C PRO A 77 -22.49 0.78 -4.06
N VAL A 78 -22.34 -0.55 -4.02
CA VAL A 78 -21.28 -1.21 -3.24
C VAL A 78 -19.91 -0.98 -3.89
N ALA A 79 -19.84 -0.97 -5.21
CA ALA A 79 -18.61 -0.63 -5.94
C ALA A 79 -18.22 0.83 -5.74
N GLN A 80 -19.19 1.73 -5.65
CA GLN A 80 -18.96 3.15 -5.37
C GLN A 80 -18.44 3.35 -3.96
N ASP A 81 -19.06 2.74 -2.94
CA ASP A 81 -18.60 2.81 -1.55
C ASP A 81 -17.17 2.30 -1.39
N HIS A 82 -16.81 1.20 -2.09
CA HIS A 82 -15.44 0.72 -2.15
C HIS A 82 -14.50 1.74 -2.79
N GLY A 83 -14.87 2.32 -3.93
CA GLY A 83 -14.09 3.34 -4.63
C GLY A 83 -13.81 4.57 -3.77
N ASP A 84 -14.83 5.04 -3.03
CA ASP A 84 -14.74 6.20 -2.15
C ASP A 84 -13.74 5.99 -1.00
N ILE A 85 -13.62 4.75 -0.51
CA ILE A 85 -12.63 4.41 0.52
C ILE A 85 -11.26 4.18 -0.13
N ALA A 86 -11.20 3.50 -1.26
CA ALA A 86 -9.96 3.09 -1.92
C ALA A 86 -9.15 4.27 -2.45
N GLN A 87 -9.79 5.35 -2.89
CA GLN A 87 -9.10 6.54 -3.40
C GLN A 87 -8.13 7.17 -2.40
N TYR A 88 -8.36 7.00 -1.09
CA TYR A 88 -7.47 7.55 -0.06
C TYR A 88 -6.20 6.71 0.14
N LEU A 89 -6.14 5.48 -0.34
CA LEU A 89 -4.99 4.59 -0.12
C LEU A 89 -3.71 5.16 -0.74
N ILE A 90 -3.81 5.92 -1.84
CA ILE A 90 -2.66 6.54 -2.50
C ILE A 90 -1.91 7.51 -1.56
N TYR A 91 -2.63 8.25 -0.71
CA TYR A 91 -1.99 9.18 0.23
C TYR A 91 -1.16 8.44 1.29
N PHE A 92 -1.65 7.29 1.76
CA PHE A 92 -0.89 6.44 2.70
C PHE A 92 0.33 5.79 2.04
N ALA A 93 0.20 5.33 0.79
CA ALA A 93 1.31 4.78 0.03
C ALA A 93 2.40 5.85 -0.24
N LEU A 94 2.00 7.05 -0.64
CA LEU A 94 2.92 8.18 -0.82
C LEU A 94 3.57 8.61 0.50
N ALA A 95 2.81 8.67 1.59
CA ALA A 95 3.35 8.98 2.92
C ALA A 95 4.40 7.95 3.33
N GLN A 96 4.15 6.66 3.09
CA GLN A 96 5.11 5.59 3.37
C GLN A 96 6.39 5.73 2.52
N PHE A 97 6.26 6.05 1.24
CA PHE A 97 7.40 6.36 0.37
C PHE A 97 8.20 7.55 0.88
N VAL A 98 7.55 8.69 1.16
CA VAL A 98 8.20 9.92 1.64
C VAL A 98 8.91 9.69 2.99
N VAL A 99 8.26 8.98 3.92
CA VAL A 99 8.89 8.65 5.21
C VAL A 99 10.09 7.75 5.01
N SER A 100 10.02 6.74 4.14
CA SER A 100 11.18 5.87 3.85
C SER A 100 12.35 6.67 3.27
N LEU A 101 12.09 7.65 2.41
CA LEU A 101 13.09 8.57 1.85
C LEU A 101 13.70 9.46 2.94
N ILE A 102 12.89 10.06 3.81
CA ILE A 102 13.35 10.87 4.94
C ILE A 102 14.24 10.02 5.87
N VAL A 103 13.80 8.83 6.21
CA VAL A 103 14.54 7.90 7.07
C VAL A 103 15.88 7.52 6.45
N TRP A 104 15.91 7.22 5.16
CA TRP A 104 17.16 6.98 4.46
C TRP A 104 18.09 8.20 4.55
N LEU A 105 17.60 9.41 4.28
CA LEU A 105 18.38 10.64 4.35
C LEU A 105 18.93 10.93 5.76
N LEU A 106 18.14 10.63 6.81
CA LEU A 106 18.54 10.81 8.21
C LEU A 106 19.60 9.80 8.66
N LEU A 107 19.50 8.55 8.16
CA LEU A 107 20.36 7.45 8.62
C LEU A 107 21.52 7.16 7.69
N ARG A 108 21.59 7.78 6.49
CA ARG A 108 22.76 7.65 5.63
C ARG A 108 23.97 8.31 6.31
N THR A 109 25.00 7.54 6.59
CA THR A 109 26.28 8.05 7.07
C THR A 109 27.26 8.15 5.91
N ARG A 110 27.96 9.28 5.79
CA ARG A 110 29.03 9.47 4.79
C ARG A 110 30.40 8.99 5.26
N ASP A 111 30.57 8.76 6.56
CA ASP A 111 31.87 8.45 7.17
C ASP A 111 31.85 7.15 7.97
N GLU A 112 33.02 6.51 8.05
CA GLU A 112 33.26 5.15 8.56
C GLU A 112 33.03 4.94 10.05
N ALA A 113 32.41 5.75 10.80
CA ALA A 113 31.82 5.45 12.11
C ALA A 113 31.36 6.67 12.92
N PRO A 114 30.19 7.15 12.75
CA PRO A 114 29.51 7.61 13.93
C PRO A 114 28.35 6.68 14.27
N ARG A 115 28.24 6.28 15.53
CA ARG A 115 27.02 5.71 16.07
C ARG A 115 25.89 6.67 15.73
N THR A 116 24.91 6.21 14.96
CA THR A 116 23.70 6.99 14.70
C THR A 116 23.15 7.48 16.04
N SER A 117 22.95 8.80 16.18
CA SER A 117 22.47 9.36 17.44
C SER A 117 21.12 8.76 17.81
N THR A 118 20.94 8.43 19.08
CA THR A 118 19.69 7.84 19.61
C THR A 118 18.43 8.60 19.17
N PRO A 119 18.39 9.97 19.18
CA PRO A 119 17.21 10.69 18.72
C PRO A 119 16.90 10.48 17.22
N LYS A 120 17.90 10.42 16.34
CA LYS A 120 17.65 10.14 14.92
C LYS A 120 17.05 8.77 14.69
N LEU A 121 17.56 7.77 15.43
CA LEU A 121 17.02 6.41 15.35
C LEU A 121 15.59 6.35 15.89
N ALA A 122 15.33 6.94 17.04
CA ALA A 122 14.00 6.98 17.65
C ALA A 122 12.99 7.67 16.72
N THR A 123 13.33 8.84 16.18
CA THR A 123 12.47 9.56 15.21
C THR A 123 12.20 8.70 13.98
N SER A 124 13.23 8.05 13.41
CA SER A 124 13.06 7.19 12.25
C SER A 124 12.12 6.01 12.53
N LEU A 125 12.24 5.38 13.69
CA LEU A 125 11.36 4.28 14.10
C LEU A 125 9.92 4.75 14.31
N VAL A 126 9.72 5.86 15.03
CA VAL A 126 8.38 6.41 15.26
C VAL A 126 7.69 6.74 13.95
N LEU A 127 8.36 7.45 13.05
CA LEU A 127 7.80 7.81 11.74
C LEU A 127 7.46 6.58 10.91
N THR A 128 8.37 5.61 10.84
CA THR A 128 8.16 4.39 10.04
C THR A 128 7.02 3.55 10.59
N LEU A 129 6.95 3.38 11.91
CA LEU A 129 5.88 2.63 12.57
C LEU A 129 4.53 3.33 12.41
N ALA A 130 4.47 4.64 12.65
CA ALA A 130 3.22 5.39 12.56
C ALA A 130 2.61 5.32 11.15
N VAL A 131 3.41 5.62 10.12
CA VAL A 131 2.93 5.58 8.74
C VAL A 131 2.66 4.15 8.28
N GLY A 132 3.49 3.19 8.68
CA GLY A 132 3.30 1.78 8.35
C GLY A 132 1.99 1.23 8.93
N VAL A 133 1.71 1.47 10.22
CA VAL A 133 0.46 1.07 10.85
C VAL A 133 -0.74 1.73 10.17
N ALA A 134 -0.69 3.03 9.90
CA ALA A 134 -1.78 3.75 9.24
C ALA A 134 -2.04 3.21 7.82
N ALA A 135 -0.98 3.00 7.02
CA ALA A 135 -1.10 2.45 5.68
C ALA A 135 -1.69 1.03 5.68
N ASN A 136 -1.23 0.17 6.60
CA ASN A 136 -1.74 -1.20 6.70
C ASN A 136 -3.19 -1.25 7.20
N ALA A 137 -3.56 -0.42 8.18
CA ALA A 137 -4.95 -0.32 8.64
C ALA A 137 -5.88 0.14 7.52
N TRP A 138 -5.44 1.11 6.70
CA TRP A 138 -6.23 1.55 5.56
C TRP A 138 -6.29 0.50 4.45
N THR A 139 -5.18 -0.19 4.16
CA THR A 139 -5.13 -1.32 3.21
C THR A 139 -6.12 -2.41 3.62
N TYR A 140 -6.20 -2.74 4.91
CA TYR A 140 -7.18 -3.70 5.44
C TYR A 140 -8.61 -3.23 5.16
N ARG A 141 -8.97 -1.98 5.46
CA ARG A 141 -10.32 -1.44 5.20
C ARG A 141 -10.69 -1.48 3.72
N VAL A 142 -9.76 -1.12 2.85
CA VAL A 142 -9.98 -1.18 1.39
C VAL A 142 -10.15 -2.62 0.93
N GLY A 143 -9.36 -3.56 1.46
CA GLY A 143 -9.49 -4.98 1.15
C GLY A 143 -10.82 -5.57 1.62
N ASP A 144 -11.25 -5.21 2.82
CA ASP A 144 -12.51 -5.65 3.42
C ASP A 144 -13.73 -5.14 2.61
N SER A 145 -13.76 -3.84 2.30
CA SER A 145 -14.84 -3.27 1.48
C SER A 145 -14.89 -3.86 0.07
N GLY A 146 -13.72 -4.17 -0.53
CA GLY A 146 -13.66 -4.83 -1.83
C GLY A 146 -14.13 -6.29 -1.79
N ALA A 147 -13.82 -7.01 -0.71
CA ALA A 147 -14.33 -8.37 -0.50
C ALA A 147 -15.85 -8.35 -0.29
N GLU A 148 -16.37 -7.41 0.49
CA GLU A 148 -17.82 -7.23 0.66
C GLU A 148 -18.51 -6.97 -0.68
N ALA A 149 -17.96 -6.11 -1.52
CA ALA A 149 -18.49 -5.80 -2.84
C ALA A 149 -18.64 -7.05 -3.75
N VAL A 150 -17.73 -8.03 -3.62
CA VAL A 150 -17.73 -9.23 -4.47
C VAL A 150 -18.56 -10.37 -3.87
N TRP A 151 -18.57 -10.54 -2.54
CA TRP A 151 -19.06 -11.77 -1.92
C TRP A 151 -20.39 -11.64 -1.17
N LYS A 152 -20.88 -10.42 -0.92
CA LYS A 152 -22.10 -10.18 -0.11
C LYS A 152 -23.31 -10.97 -0.60
N ASP A 153 -23.62 -10.88 -1.89
CA ASP A 153 -24.78 -11.55 -2.46
C ASP A 153 -24.59 -13.06 -2.57
N THR A 154 -23.36 -13.51 -2.84
CA THR A 154 -23.03 -14.93 -2.88
C THR A 154 -23.22 -15.57 -1.51
N ILE A 155 -22.78 -14.93 -0.43
CA ILE A 155 -22.94 -15.43 0.94
C ILE A 155 -24.42 -15.41 1.36
N ALA A 156 -25.18 -14.37 1.00
CA ALA A 156 -26.59 -14.29 1.29
C ALA A 156 -27.40 -15.43 0.64
N SER A 157 -27.03 -15.82 -0.58
CA SER A 157 -27.69 -16.92 -1.32
C SER A 157 -27.33 -18.31 -0.79
N THR A 158 -26.20 -18.48 -0.12
CA THR A 158 -25.78 -19.79 0.43
C THR A 158 -26.34 -20.07 1.82
N ASN A 159 -26.90 -19.09 2.49
CA ASN A 159 -27.47 -19.23 3.84
C ASN A 159 -29.02 -19.40 3.82
N GLN A 160 -29.61 -19.60 2.64
CA GLN A 160 -31.03 -19.96 2.43
C GLN A 160 -31.16 -21.44 2.10
#